data_c5894843bca45e8b84363a82d3bbb2fd
#
_entry.id   c5894843bca45e8b84363a82d3bbb2fd
#
_cell.length_a   1.000
_cell.length_b   1.000
_cell.length_c   1.000
_cell.angle_alpha   90.00
_cell.angle_beta   90.00
_cell.angle_gamma   90.00
#
_symmetry.space_group_name_H-M   'P 1'
#
loop_
_entity.id
_entity.type
_entity.pdbx_description
1 polymer ?
#
loop_
_entity_poly.entity_id
_entity_poly.type
_entity_poly.pdbx_seq_one_letter_code
_entity_poly.pdbx_strand_id
1 'polypeptide(L)'
;MSNTIFPGNTLGIIGINRNGVAMIAAAKKAGFNVGVYVDHSQPEITKMADFTIDGAYNDKQKLTEFGEACDAIIYQTPNIDSTVIRFLGQYAAIPQGINGLEIVQDRLMERAFLDQININIAPYVTVIGLDDVYQSIDSIGYPALLKPIQRGIGEQSMMIKRQSNITRAADFIDTGTYLLESWIDHTAEYTLTAACANGEVEIFPLAQLEYNEDRQLISVASPAEVADDMLQEMHRIIKSVADSLQYTGVFSVNFYVTSTGTLYVKNIELGLTSIANVYDNTTNVDQYEQQLRASVGMPLHVIRQLQTALLMIIRNYQAVAIRRQWLLKNNWKFRFFNNKDKDDPAGILGFVWVTGDTDLNALQNQVDDTEVWNKTLPNSESDNEEQEK
;
A
#
# COMPACT_ATOMS: atom_id res chain seq x y z
N MET A 1 14.24 -0.30 -28.85
CA MET A 1 12.77 -0.31 -29.05
C MET A 1 12.19 -0.68 -27.71
N SER A 2 11.28 0.12 -27.16
CA SER A 2 10.62 -0.21 -25.91
C SER A 2 9.95 -1.58 -26.05
N ASN A 3 10.06 -2.43 -25.01
CA ASN A 3 9.35 -3.70 -24.95
C ASN A 3 7.84 -3.47 -24.80
N THR A 4 7.21 -2.88 -25.82
CA THR A 4 5.78 -2.67 -25.85
C THR A 4 5.13 -4.01 -26.15
N ILE A 5 4.34 -4.54 -25.21
CA ILE A 5 3.48 -5.70 -25.47
C ILE A 5 2.09 -5.22 -25.92
N PHE A 6 1.39 -6.07 -26.66
CA PHE A 6 0.12 -5.72 -27.32
C PHE A 6 -0.97 -6.72 -26.92
N PRO A 7 -2.26 -6.35 -26.97
CA PRO A 7 -3.38 -7.28 -26.75
C PRO A 7 -3.21 -8.60 -27.52
N GLY A 8 -3.45 -9.72 -26.83
CA GLY A 8 -3.12 -11.06 -27.29
C GLY A 8 -1.79 -11.62 -26.73
N ASN A 9 -0.87 -10.75 -26.31
CA ASN A 9 0.31 -11.17 -25.52
C ASN A 9 -0.12 -11.56 -24.08
N THR A 10 0.79 -12.22 -23.38
CA THR A 10 0.60 -12.71 -22.01
C THR A 10 1.27 -11.78 -21.00
N LEU A 11 0.49 -11.20 -20.11
CA LEU A 11 0.96 -10.47 -18.93
C LEU A 11 1.01 -11.41 -17.72
N GLY A 12 2.21 -11.68 -17.23
CA GLY A 12 2.42 -12.40 -15.98
C GLY A 12 2.27 -11.50 -14.76
N ILE A 13 1.67 -12.00 -13.69
CA ILE A 13 1.55 -11.30 -12.41
C ILE A 13 2.13 -12.20 -11.31
N ILE A 14 3.09 -11.66 -10.55
CA ILE A 14 3.71 -12.35 -9.41
C ILE A 14 3.55 -11.54 -8.13
N GLY A 15 3.49 -12.21 -6.97
CA GLY A 15 3.26 -11.56 -5.67
C GLY A 15 1.87 -10.95 -5.56
N ILE A 16 0.90 -11.68 -6.05
CA ILE A 16 -0.48 -11.23 -6.11
C ILE A 16 -1.04 -11.02 -4.71
N ASN A 17 -1.75 -9.92 -4.52
CA ASN A 17 -2.42 -9.56 -3.28
C ASN A 17 -3.94 -9.36 -3.53
N ARG A 18 -4.65 -8.81 -2.55
CA ARG A 18 -6.11 -8.55 -2.65
C ARG A 18 -6.52 -7.68 -3.85
N ASN A 19 -5.61 -6.83 -4.33
CA ASN A 19 -5.86 -6.00 -5.53
C ASN A 19 -5.67 -6.79 -6.84
N GLY A 20 -5.19 -8.04 -6.75
CA GLY A 20 -4.89 -8.87 -7.92
C GLY A 20 -6.07 -9.14 -8.81
N VAL A 21 -7.25 -9.39 -8.23
CA VAL A 21 -8.49 -9.61 -9.00
C VAL A 21 -8.78 -8.42 -9.93
N ALA A 22 -8.66 -7.20 -9.42
CA ALA A 22 -8.92 -5.99 -10.20
C ALA A 22 -7.84 -5.78 -11.28
N MET A 23 -6.57 -6.11 -10.99
CA MET A 23 -5.50 -6.03 -11.97
C MET A 23 -5.67 -7.07 -13.10
N ILE A 24 -6.03 -8.31 -12.76
CA ILE A 24 -6.35 -9.34 -13.75
C ILE A 24 -7.52 -8.87 -14.63
N ALA A 25 -8.58 -8.34 -14.01
CA ALA A 25 -9.74 -7.82 -14.74
C ALA A 25 -9.38 -6.68 -15.70
N ALA A 26 -8.54 -5.73 -15.27
CA ALA A 26 -8.08 -4.64 -16.12
C ALA A 26 -7.28 -5.15 -17.33
N ALA A 27 -6.35 -6.08 -17.11
CA ALA A 27 -5.55 -6.67 -18.20
C ALA A 27 -6.43 -7.47 -19.19
N LYS A 28 -7.36 -8.29 -18.68
CA LYS A 28 -8.27 -9.06 -19.54
C LYS A 28 -9.26 -8.15 -20.31
N LYS A 29 -9.75 -7.09 -19.68
CA LYS A 29 -10.60 -6.07 -20.36
C LYS A 29 -9.87 -5.41 -21.53
N ALA A 30 -8.55 -5.22 -21.39
CA ALA A 30 -7.69 -4.67 -22.44
C ALA A 30 -7.29 -5.71 -23.51
N GLY A 31 -7.66 -7.00 -23.36
CA GLY A 31 -7.41 -8.06 -24.33
C GLY A 31 -6.09 -8.82 -24.15
N PHE A 32 -5.45 -8.72 -22.98
CA PHE A 32 -4.27 -9.51 -22.65
C PHE A 32 -4.67 -10.90 -22.11
N ASN A 33 -3.86 -11.91 -22.40
CA ASN A 33 -3.83 -13.13 -21.62
C ASN A 33 -3.14 -12.85 -20.29
N VAL A 34 -3.59 -13.51 -19.21
CA VAL A 34 -3.04 -13.27 -17.87
C VAL A 34 -2.58 -14.58 -17.25
N GLY A 35 -1.28 -14.66 -16.94
CA GLY A 35 -0.69 -15.71 -16.13
C GLY A 35 -0.45 -15.21 -14.69
N VAL A 36 -0.60 -16.09 -13.71
CA VAL A 36 -0.36 -15.75 -12.30
C VAL A 36 0.59 -16.77 -11.68
N TYR A 37 1.60 -16.28 -10.97
CA TYR A 37 2.47 -17.10 -10.11
C TYR A 37 2.14 -16.86 -8.65
N VAL A 38 1.87 -17.93 -7.90
CA VAL A 38 1.57 -17.87 -6.46
C VAL A 38 2.45 -18.86 -5.69
N ASP A 39 2.88 -18.47 -4.49
CA ASP A 39 3.64 -19.32 -3.56
C ASP A 39 2.74 -20.20 -2.70
N HIS A 40 1.44 -19.90 -2.67
CA HIS A 40 0.41 -20.69 -2.03
C HIS A 40 -0.92 -20.51 -2.77
N SER A 41 -1.77 -21.52 -2.72
CA SER A 41 -3.04 -21.53 -3.46
C SER A 41 -4.00 -20.41 -3.01
N GLN A 42 -4.37 -19.52 -3.94
CA GLN A 42 -5.32 -18.42 -3.75
C GLN A 42 -6.42 -18.47 -4.83
N PRO A 43 -7.26 -19.51 -4.83
CA PRO A 43 -8.21 -19.74 -5.92
C PRO A 43 -9.23 -18.62 -6.10
N GLU A 44 -9.55 -17.86 -5.06
CA GLU A 44 -10.45 -16.71 -5.12
C GLU A 44 -9.88 -15.54 -5.96
N ILE A 45 -8.56 -15.45 -6.08
CA ILE A 45 -7.87 -14.43 -6.88
C ILE A 45 -7.52 -14.99 -8.25
N THR A 46 -6.98 -16.21 -8.30
CA THR A 46 -6.36 -16.78 -9.52
C THR A 46 -7.35 -17.33 -10.52
N LYS A 47 -8.62 -17.61 -10.12
CA LYS A 47 -9.65 -18.15 -11.03
C LYS A 47 -9.94 -17.31 -12.28
N MET A 48 -9.63 -16.03 -12.27
CA MET A 48 -9.83 -15.14 -13.42
C MET A 48 -8.65 -15.14 -14.38
N ALA A 49 -7.49 -15.66 -13.98
CA ALA A 49 -6.32 -15.81 -14.84
C ALA A 49 -6.54 -16.91 -15.89
N ASP A 50 -5.85 -16.83 -17.00
CA ASP A 50 -5.89 -17.86 -18.06
C ASP A 50 -5.09 -19.09 -17.64
N PHE A 51 -4.02 -18.90 -16.87
CA PHE A 51 -3.30 -19.98 -16.20
C PHE A 51 -2.68 -19.51 -14.87
N THR A 52 -2.41 -20.49 -14.01
CA THR A 52 -1.78 -20.25 -12.71
C THR A 52 -0.69 -21.29 -12.50
N ILE A 53 0.48 -20.83 -12.05
CA ILE A 53 1.55 -21.70 -11.58
C ILE A 53 1.68 -21.54 -10.07
N ASP A 54 1.54 -22.63 -9.34
CA ASP A 54 1.68 -22.71 -7.90
C ASP A 54 3.06 -23.29 -7.55
N GLY A 55 3.92 -22.49 -6.93
CA GLY A 55 5.28 -22.88 -6.59
C GLY A 55 5.99 -21.90 -5.68
N ALA A 56 6.88 -22.41 -4.85
CA ALA A 56 7.71 -21.57 -3.98
C ALA A 56 8.59 -20.61 -4.81
N TYR A 57 8.92 -19.45 -4.28
CA TYR A 57 9.77 -18.46 -4.97
C TYR A 57 11.24 -18.91 -5.15
N ASN A 58 11.64 -20.04 -4.59
CA ASN A 58 12.94 -20.68 -4.84
C ASN A 58 12.86 -21.86 -5.83
N ASP A 59 11.67 -22.20 -6.36
CA ASP A 59 11.47 -23.24 -7.36
C ASP A 59 11.81 -22.70 -8.75
N LYS A 60 13.09 -22.84 -9.12
CA LYS A 60 13.60 -22.33 -10.39
C LYS A 60 12.93 -22.97 -11.61
N GLN A 61 12.47 -24.22 -11.51
CA GLN A 61 11.82 -24.90 -12.64
C GLN A 61 10.47 -24.24 -12.94
N LYS A 62 9.65 -24.03 -11.91
CA LYS A 62 8.34 -23.37 -12.05
C LYS A 62 8.46 -21.90 -12.41
N LEU A 63 9.48 -21.20 -11.87
CA LEU A 63 9.76 -19.83 -12.26
C LEU A 63 10.18 -19.75 -13.74
N THR A 64 10.96 -20.70 -14.25
CA THR A 64 11.30 -20.77 -15.68
C THR A 64 10.06 -21.00 -16.53
N GLU A 65 9.21 -22.00 -16.16
CA GLU A 65 7.95 -22.27 -16.84
C GLU A 65 7.06 -21.02 -16.91
N PHE A 66 6.95 -20.28 -15.80
CA PHE A 66 6.20 -19.03 -15.75
C PHE A 66 6.81 -17.94 -16.62
N GLY A 67 8.13 -17.76 -16.55
CA GLY A 67 8.84 -16.76 -17.33
C GLY A 67 8.71 -16.98 -18.82
N GLU A 68 8.86 -18.23 -19.29
CA GLU A 68 8.73 -18.62 -20.70
C GLU A 68 7.30 -18.50 -21.24
N ALA A 69 6.29 -18.58 -20.35
CA ALA A 69 4.88 -18.45 -20.72
C ALA A 69 4.39 -16.98 -20.81
N CYS A 70 5.22 -16.01 -20.40
CA CYS A 70 4.84 -14.60 -20.34
C CYS A 70 5.69 -13.74 -21.28
N ASP A 71 5.09 -12.73 -21.90
CA ASP A 71 5.79 -11.69 -22.68
C ASP A 71 6.32 -10.58 -21.78
N ALA A 72 5.58 -10.24 -20.71
CA ALA A 72 6.02 -9.34 -19.67
C ALA A 72 5.48 -9.80 -18.31
N ILE A 73 6.22 -9.49 -17.24
CA ILE A 73 5.84 -9.85 -15.87
C ILE A 73 5.85 -8.59 -15.00
N ILE A 74 4.78 -8.40 -14.22
CA ILE A 74 4.68 -7.38 -13.19
C ILE A 74 4.63 -8.02 -11.80
N TYR A 75 5.19 -7.33 -10.81
CA TYR A 75 5.06 -7.69 -9.40
C TYR A 75 4.10 -6.74 -8.69
N GLN A 76 3.23 -7.28 -7.84
CA GLN A 76 2.20 -6.49 -7.12
C GLN A 76 2.57 -6.14 -5.68
N THR A 77 3.57 -6.79 -5.12
CA THR A 77 4.03 -6.53 -3.75
C THR A 77 5.54 -6.32 -3.73
N PRO A 78 6.04 -5.40 -2.91
CA PRO A 78 7.47 -5.26 -2.68
C PRO A 78 8.07 -6.40 -1.82
N ASN A 79 7.26 -7.33 -1.33
CA ASN A 79 7.73 -8.43 -0.47
C ASN A 79 8.33 -9.63 -1.24
N ILE A 80 8.43 -9.53 -2.56
CA ILE A 80 9.12 -10.54 -3.38
C ILE A 80 10.60 -10.20 -3.44
N ASP A 81 11.46 -11.17 -3.13
CA ASP A 81 12.90 -11.02 -3.26
C ASP A 81 13.29 -10.55 -4.68
N SER A 82 14.08 -9.49 -4.77
CA SER A 82 14.52 -8.91 -6.05
C SER A 82 15.28 -9.92 -6.91
N THR A 83 15.91 -10.92 -6.30
CA THR A 83 16.60 -12.02 -7.04
C THR A 83 15.63 -12.87 -7.85
N VAL A 84 14.39 -13.06 -7.38
CA VAL A 84 13.33 -13.77 -8.12
C VAL A 84 12.93 -12.96 -9.36
N ILE A 85 12.74 -11.66 -9.18
CA ILE A 85 12.38 -10.75 -10.29
C ILE A 85 13.53 -10.67 -11.30
N ARG A 86 14.78 -10.61 -10.84
CA ARG A 86 15.97 -10.64 -11.69
C ARG A 86 16.09 -11.95 -12.48
N PHE A 87 15.75 -13.08 -11.86
CA PHE A 87 15.72 -14.38 -12.52
C PHE A 87 14.66 -14.42 -13.63
N LEU A 88 13.43 -13.97 -13.34
CA LEU A 88 12.34 -13.90 -14.31
C LEU A 88 12.66 -12.96 -15.49
N GLY A 89 13.42 -11.90 -15.23
CA GLY A 89 13.90 -10.97 -16.26
C GLY A 89 14.82 -11.59 -17.33
N GLN A 90 15.25 -12.84 -17.16
CA GLN A 90 15.98 -13.60 -18.18
C GLN A 90 15.05 -14.18 -19.26
N TYR A 91 13.75 -14.30 -18.95
CA TYR A 91 12.76 -14.95 -19.80
C TYR A 91 11.72 -13.98 -20.34
N ALA A 92 11.28 -13.02 -19.53
CA ALA A 92 10.24 -12.05 -19.88
C ALA A 92 10.66 -10.62 -19.54
N ALA A 93 10.04 -9.63 -20.17
CA ALA A 93 10.26 -8.23 -19.83
C ALA A 93 9.76 -7.95 -18.40
N ILE A 94 10.49 -7.14 -17.62
CA ILE A 94 10.08 -6.64 -16.30
C ILE A 94 9.94 -5.11 -16.40
N PRO A 95 8.77 -4.60 -16.82
CA PRO A 95 8.57 -3.17 -17.08
C PRO A 95 8.85 -2.27 -15.90
N GLN A 96 8.49 -2.72 -14.68
CA GLN A 96 8.68 -1.98 -13.44
C GLN A 96 10.14 -1.78 -13.07
N GLY A 97 11.05 -2.60 -13.63
CA GLY A 97 12.46 -2.63 -13.24
C GLY A 97 12.67 -3.28 -11.86
N ILE A 98 13.92 -3.24 -11.40
CA ILE A 98 14.33 -3.85 -10.13
C ILE A 98 14.83 -2.79 -9.15
N ASN A 99 15.36 -1.68 -9.62
CA ASN A 99 16.02 -0.67 -8.78
C ASN A 99 15.07 -0.09 -7.72
N GLY A 100 13.86 0.32 -8.12
CA GLY A 100 12.86 0.81 -7.18
C GLY A 100 12.48 -0.24 -6.13
N LEU A 101 12.37 -1.51 -6.55
CA LEU A 101 12.06 -2.62 -5.64
C LEU A 101 13.16 -2.79 -4.58
N GLU A 102 14.43 -2.82 -4.96
CA GLU A 102 15.56 -2.95 -4.03
C GLU A 102 15.63 -1.79 -3.04
N ILE A 103 15.34 -0.56 -3.48
CA ILE A 103 15.29 0.61 -2.60
C ILE A 103 14.19 0.46 -1.54
N VAL A 104 12.96 0.09 -1.92
CA VAL A 104 11.83 0.09 -0.97
C VAL A 104 11.78 -1.16 -0.09
N GLN A 105 12.45 -2.26 -0.48
CA GLN A 105 12.54 -3.47 0.34
C GLN A 105 13.37 -3.28 1.60
N ASP A 106 14.36 -2.40 1.55
CA ASP A 106 15.25 -2.10 2.65
C ASP A 106 14.98 -0.67 3.16
N ARG A 107 14.54 -0.55 4.42
CA ARG A 107 14.22 0.75 5.03
C ARG A 107 15.42 1.69 5.09
N LEU A 108 16.63 1.15 5.26
CA LEU A 108 17.83 1.97 5.26
C LEU A 108 18.15 2.50 3.87
N MET A 109 18.00 1.65 2.84
CA MET A 109 18.17 2.09 1.45
C MET A 109 17.13 3.15 1.07
N GLU A 110 15.87 2.98 1.49
CA GLU A 110 14.81 3.96 1.25
C GLU A 110 15.13 5.30 1.93
N ARG A 111 15.60 5.29 3.18
CA ARG A 111 16.02 6.52 3.90
C ARG A 111 17.19 7.21 3.22
N ALA A 112 18.24 6.44 2.85
CA ALA A 112 19.39 6.96 2.13
C ALA A 112 19.03 7.56 0.77
N PHE A 113 18.10 6.92 0.04
CA PHE A 113 17.56 7.43 -1.23
C PHE A 113 16.82 8.75 -1.04
N LEU A 114 15.94 8.87 -0.03
CA LEU A 114 15.20 10.08 0.26
C LEU A 114 16.13 11.22 0.71
N ASP A 115 17.12 10.92 1.54
CA ASP A 115 18.17 11.88 1.92
C ASP A 115 18.96 12.39 0.71
N GLN A 116 19.35 11.51 -0.19
CA GLN A 116 20.11 11.85 -1.39
C GLN A 116 19.37 12.85 -2.30
N ILE A 117 18.05 12.79 -2.35
CA ILE A 117 17.20 13.72 -3.12
C ILE A 117 16.66 14.87 -2.25
N ASN A 118 17.27 15.11 -1.08
CA ASN A 118 16.95 16.20 -0.15
C ASN A 118 15.47 16.27 0.26
N ILE A 119 14.87 15.13 0.60
CA ILE A 119 13.51 15.04 1.11
C ILE A 119 13.54 14.96 2.63
N ASN A 120 12.67 15.73 3.28
CA ASN A 120 12.55 15.74 4.72
C ASN A 120 11.92 14.44 5.23
N ILE A 121 12.68 13.69 6.04
CA ILE A 121 12.29 12.42 6.67
C ILE A 121 12.56 12.46 8.16
N ALA A 122 11.97 11.53 8.92
CA ALA A 122 12.26 11.40 10.35
C ALA A 122 13.78 11.12 10.56
N PRO A 123 14.42 11.75 11.54
CA PRO A 123 15.80 11.42 11.93
C PRO A 123 15.91 9.92 12.27
N TYR A 124 16.99 9.29 11.82
CA TYR A 124 17.18 7.85 11.98
C TYR A 124 18.65 7.49 12.21
N VAL A 125 18.87 6.34 12.82
CA VAL A 125 20.18 5.68 12.92
C VAL A 125 20.01 4.17 12.75
N THR A 126 21.06 3.50 12.33
CA THR A 126 21.12 2.03 12.31
C THR A 126 21.62 1.50 13.64
N VAL A 127 21.01 0.43 14.12
CA VAL A 127 21.42 -0.28 15.34
C VAL A 127 21.48 -1.78 15.08
N ILE A 128 22.46 -2.45 15.69
CA ILE A 128 22.67 -3.90 15.57
C ILE A 128 22.37 -4.59 16.91
N GLY A 129 22.50 -3.86 17.99
CA GLY A 129 22.31 -4.40 19.33
C GLY A 129 21.75 -3.38 20.30
N LEU A 130 21.47 -3.86 21.52
CA LEU A 130 20.89 -3.03 22.57
C LEU A 130 21.77 -1.84 22.97
N ASP A 131 23.09 -2.06 22.98
CA ASP A 131 24.06 -1.00 23.32
C ASP A 131 23.99 0.14 22.34
N ASP A 132 23.79 -0.14 21.04
CA ASP A 132 23.64 0.90 20.02
C ASP A 132 22.37 1.72 20.24
N VAL A 133 21.29 1.09 20.72
CA VAL A 133 20.05 1.81 21.08
C VAL A 133 20.33 2.78 22.22
N TYR A 134 21.03 2.32 23.30
CA TYR A 134 21.39 3.21 24.41
C TYR A 134 22.28 4.38 24.01
N GLN A 135 23.21 4.15 23.08
CA GLN A 135 24.13 5.21 22.62
C GLN A 135 23.45 6.22 21.70
N SER A 136 22.45 5.77 20.93
CA SER A 136 21.84 6.57 19.86
C SER A 136 20.57 7.29 20.29
N ILE A 137 19.87 6.80 21.32
CA ILE A 137 18.53 7.27 21.67
C ILE A 137 18.49 8.75 22.06
N ASP A 138 19.54 9.28 22.67
CA ASP A 138 19.60 10.71 23.05
C ASP A 138 19.65 11.64 21.83
N SER A 139 20.19 11.17 20.70
CA SER A 139 20.21 11.92 19.44
C SER A 139 18.91 11.79 18.65
N ILE A 140 18.21 10.68 18.79
CA ILE A 140 16.93 10.41 18.12
C ILE A 140 15.76 11.01 18.90
N GLY A 141 15.82 10.99 20.23
CA GLY A 141 14.78 11.48 21.13
C GLY A 141 13.70 10.43 21.43
N TYR A 142 12.76 10.81 22.28
CA TYR A 142 11.58 10.00 22.64
C TYR A 142 10.29 10.69 22.22
N PRO A 143 9.28 9.94 21.74
CA PRO A 143 9.31 8.53 21.44
C PRO A 143 10.15 8.20 20.19
N ALA A 144 10.64 6.94 20.12
CA ALA A 144 11.33 6.42 18.95
C ALA A 144 10.72 5.08 18.49
N LEU A 145 10.89 4.77 17.22
CA LEU A 145 10.45 3.50 16.62
C LEU A 145 11.67 2.66 16.24
N LEU A 146 11.70 1.43 16.73
CA LEU A 146 12.67 0.42 16.33
C LEU A 146 12.02 -0.54 15.33
N LYS A 147 12.63 -0.71 14.16
CA LYS A 147 12.10 -1.50 13.04
C LYS A 147 13.20 -2.35 12.41
N PRO A 148 12.96 -3.60 11.99
CA PRO A 148 13.89 -4.31 11.11
C PRO A 148 14.13 -3.51 9.82
N ILE A 149 15.34 -3.53 9.27
CA ILE A 149 15.60 -2.82 7.99
C ILE A 149 14.89 -3.48 6.82
N GLN A 150 14.76 -4.81 6.80
CA GLN A 150 14.06 -5.51 5.74
C GLN A 150 12.54 -5.51 5.98
N ARG A 151 11.79 -5.14 4.95
CA ARG A 151 10.33 -5.25 4.93
C ARG A 151 9.93 -6.71 4.71
N GLY A 152 8.80 -7.11 5.29
CA GLY A 152 8.27 -8.48 5.15
C GLY A 152 8.82 -9.49 6.16
N ILE A 153 9.94 -9.20 6.82
CA ILE A 153 10.43 -10.00 7.94
C ILE A 153 9.98 -9.33 9.24
N GLY A 154 8.88 -9.80 9.80
CA GLY A 154 8.29 -9.21 11.00
C GLY A 154 7.84 -7.77 10.78
N GLU A 155 6.60 -7.54 10.42
CA GLU A 155 6.02 -6.18 10.28
C GLU A 155 5.95 -5.42 11.60
N GLN A 156 6.42 -6.02 12.68
CA GLN A 156 6.37 -5.45 14.01
C GLN A 156 7.39 -4.32 14.13
N SER A 157 6.92 -3.18 14.59
CA SER A 157 7.76 -2.08 15.07
C SER A 157 7.59 -1.97 16.58
N MET A 158 8.68 -1.71 17.29
CA MET A 158 8.64 -1.48 18.72
C MET A 158 8.74 0.01 19.02
N MET A 159 7.78 0.55 19.77
CA MET A 159 7.85 1.93 20.23
C MET A 159 8.60 2.04 21.57
N ILE A 160 9.62 2.85 21.59
CA ILE A 160 10.42 3.20 22.77
C ILE A 160 9.96 4.58 23.24
N LYS A 161 9.03 4.61 24.21
CA LYS A 161 8.45 5.87 24.73
C LYS A 161 9.36 6.57 25.76
N ARG A 162 10.24 5.83 26.42
CA ARG A 162 11.14 6.33 27.51
C ARG A 162 12.27 5.33 27.73
N GLN A 163 13.30 5.74 28.41
CA GLN A 163 14.51 4.95 28.68
C GLN A 163 14.20 3.56 29.27
N SER A 164 13.22 3.46 30.18
CA SER A 164 12.84 2.15 30.78
C SER A 164 12.23 1.16 29.77
N ASN A 165 11.88 1.58 28.57
CA ASN A 165 11.41 0.68 27.52
C ASN A 165 12.56 0.07 26.71
N ILE A 166 13.79 0.60 26.81
CA ILE A 166 14.92 0.11 26.00
C ILE A 166 15.25 -1.33 26.33
N THR A 167 15.17 -1.74 27.61
CA THR A 167 15.44 -3.13 28.01
C THR A 167 14.56 -4.15 27.28
N ARG A 168 13.33 -3.77 26.92
CA ARG A 168 12.41 -4.62 26.14
C ARG A 168 12.86 -4.78 24.68
N ALA A 169 13.71 -3.88 24.18
CA ALA A 169 14.28 -4.01 22.85
C ALA A 169 15.22 -5.21 22.74
N ALA A 170 15.75 -5.71 23.87
CA ALA A 170 16.55 -6.93 23.86
C ALA A 170 15.77 -8.17 23.35
N ASP A 171 14.47 -8.23 23.64
CA ASP A 171 13.62 -9.33 23.16
C ASP A 171 13.16 -9.12 21.72
N PHE A 172 13.25 -7.88 21.23
CA PHE A 172 12.85 -7.49 19.87
C PHE A 172 14.01 -7.54 18.88
N ILE A 173 15.23 -7.20 19.34
CA ILE A 173 16.45 -7.26 18.54
C ILE A 173 16.94 -8.71 18.54
N ASP A 174 16.68 -9.39 17.41
CA ASP A 174 17.27 -10.68 17.09
C ASP A 174 18.59 -10.47 16.32
N THR A 175 18.97 -11.39 15.47
CA THR A 175 20.11 -11.26 14.57
C THR A 175 19.77 -10.36 13.39
N GLY A 176 20.49 -9.24 13.21
CA GLY A 176 20.30 -8.36 12.05
C GLY A 176 20.52 -6.89 12.35
N THR A 177 20.19 -6.07 11.36
CA THR A 177 20.26 -4.61 11.46
C THR A 177 18.86 -4.04 11.59
N TYR A 178 18.71 -3.05 12.45
CA TYR A 178 17.47 -2.35 12.73
C TYR A 178 17.62 -0.86 12.45
N LEU A 179 16.50 -0.22 12.17
CA LEU A 179 16.39 1.24 12.09
C LEU A 179 15.75 1.75 13.39
N LEU A 180 16.46 2.63 14.11
CA LEU A 180 15.91 3.42 15.19
C LEU A 180 15.56 4.80 14.64
N GLU A 181 14.29 5.16 14.64
CA GLU A 181 13.74 6.33 13.98
C GLU A 181 12.96 7.20 14.96
N SER A 182 13.15 8.51 14.90
CA SER A 182 12.37 9.46 15.69
C SER A 182 10.89 9.35 15.36
N TRP A 183 10.05 9.32 16.37
CA TRP A 183 8.60 9.43 16.18
C TRP A 183 8.23 10.85 15.81
N ILE A 184 7.61 11.01 14.66
CA ILE A 184 7.06 12.32 14.25
C ILE A 184 5.65 12.44 14.80
N ASP A 185 5.46 13.35 15.76
CA ASP A 185 4.13 13.73 16.21
C ASP A 185 3.43 14.51 15.11
N HIS A 186 2.31 14.00 14.65
CA HIS A 186 1.59 14.51 13.48
C HIS A 186 0.10 14.59 13.73
N THR A 187 -0.53 15.58 13.12
CA THR A 187 -1.98 15.82 13.20
C THR A 187 -2.73 15.24 12.02
N ALA A 188 -2.04 14.94 10.93
CA ALA A 188 -2.65 14.35 9.72
C ALA A 188 -1.67 13.46 8.97
N GLU A 189 -2.21 12.44 8.33
CA GLU A 189 -1.50 11.58 7.38
C GLU A 189 -2.12 11.71 5.99
N TYR A 190 -1.28 11.87 4.98
CA TYR A 190 -1.71 11.98 3.58
C TYR A 190 -0.95 10.97 2.72
N THR A 191 -1.56 10.63 1.60
CA THR A 191 -0.91 9.88 0.53
C THR A 191 -1.11 10.58 -0.81
N LEU A 192 -0.06 10.62 -1.61
CA LEU A 192 -0.12 11.06 -2.99
C LEU A 192 0.32 9.90 -3.87
N THR A 193 -0.58 9.44 -4.73
CA THR A 193 -0.33 8.34 -5.66
C THR A 193 -0.02 8.91 -7.04
N ALA A 194 0.94 8.31 -7.73
CA ALA A 194 1.27 8.65 -9.10
C ALA A 194 1.51 7.41 -9.95
N ALA A 195 1.37 7.56 -11.25
CA ALA A 195 1.85 6.63 -12.25
C ALA A 195 3.01 7.27 -13.01
N CYS A 196 4.07 6.50 -13.26
CA CYS A 196 5.19 6.96 -14.07
C CYS A 196 5.53 5.95 -15.16
N ALA A 197 5.77 6.45 -16.37
CA ALA A 197 6.18 5.68 -17.54
C ALA A 197 6.81 6.60 -18.58
N ASN A 198 7.90 6.18 -19.23
CA ASN A 198 8.53 6.89 -20.34
C ASN A 198 8.88 8.36 -20.06
N GLY A 199 9.18 8.72 -18.79
CA GLY A 199 9.46 10.10 -18.37
C GLY A 199 8.21 10.96 -18.13
N GLU A 200 7.00 10.39 -18.28
CA GLU A 200 5.74 11.02 -17.89
C GLU A 200 5.36 10.65 -16.47
N VAL A 201 4.77 11.58 -15.73
CA VAL A 201 4.26 11.36 -14.36
C VAL A 201 2.86 11.95 -14.27
N GLU A 202 1.88 11.10 -14.03
CA GLU A 202 0.48 11.47 -13.76
C GLU A 202 0.16 11.27 -12.30
N ILE A 203 -0.34 12.31 -11.65
CA ILE A 203 -0.56 12.35 -10.20
C ILE A 203 -2.05 12.29 -9.91
N PHE A 204 -2.47 11.34 -9.07
CA PHE A 204 -3.83 11.26 -8.54
C PHE A 204 -4.11 12.38 -7.53
N PRO A 205 -5.38 12.72 -7.30
CA PRO A 205 -5.74 13.68 -6.25
C PRO A 205 -5.20 13.27 -4.89
N LEU A 206 -4.84 14.28 -4.07
CA LEU A 206 -4.36 14.02 -2.71
C LEU A 206 -5.42 13.26 -1.91
N ALA A 207 -4.99 12.26 -1.14
CA ALA A 207 -5.85 11.52 -0.23
C ALA A 207 -5.39 11.67 1.23
N GLN A 208 -6.35 11.86 2.13
CA GLN A 208 -6.14 11.87 3.58
C GLN A 208 -6.48 10.51 4.17
N LEU A 209 -5.67 10.06 5.12
CA LEU A 209 -5.82 8.79 5.81
C LEU A 209 -6.31 9.02 7.23
N GLU A 210 -7.28 8.20 7.65
CA GLU A 210 -7.79 8.22 9.01
C GLU A 210 -7.59 6.86 9.67
N TYR A 211 -7.10 6.87 10.91
CA TYR A 211 -6.80 5.68 11.68
C TYR A 211 -7.57 5.70 13.00
N ASN A 212 -7.92 4.52 13.51
CA ASN A 212 -8.45 4.38 14.87
C ASN A 212 -7.33 4.45 15.93
N GLU A 213 -7.71 4.35 17.19
CA GLU A 213 -6.78 4.36 18.34
C GLU A 213 -5.75 3.22 18.27
N ASP A 214 -6.13 2.08 17.69
CA ASP A 214 -5.26 0.90 17.46
C ASP A 214 -4.38 1.06 16.21
N ARG A 215 -4.37 2.26 15.58
CA ARG A 215 -3.63 2.57 14.35
C ARG A 215 -4.02 1.72 13.13
N GLN A 216 -5.24 1.28 13.10
CA GLN A 216 -5.79 0.61 11.94
C GLN A 216 -6.47 1.64 11.04
N LEU A 217 -6.18 1.60 9.74
CA LEU A 217 -6.83 2.45 8.74
C LEU A 217 -8.35 2.24 8.77
N ILE A 218 -9.12 3.32 8.93
CA ILE A 218 -10.58 3.35 8.92
C ILE A 218 -11.08 3.86 7.58
N SER A 219 -10.54 4.97 7.12
CA SER A 219 -11.01 5.64 5.92
C SER A 219 -9.89 6.28 5.10
N VAL A 220 -10.20 6.52 3.83
CA VAL A 220 -9.40 7.30 2.89
C VAL A 220 -10.30 8.31 2.21
N ALA A 221 -10.02 9.59 2.38
CA ALA A 221 -10.79 10.69 1.81
C ALA A 221 -10.06 11.32 0.61
N SER A 222 -10.74 11.55 -0.52
CA SER A 222 -10.16 12.19 -1.71
C SER A 222 -11.20 13.01 -2.50
N PRO A 223 -10.86 14.23 -2.97
CA PRO A 223 -9.60 14.93 -2.77
C PRO A 223 -9.49 15.46 -1.34
N ALA A 224 -8.32 15.36 -0.74
CA ALA A 224 -8.04 16.03 0.51
C ALA A 224 -7.64 17.50 0.24
N GLU A 225 -8.03 18.38 1.15
CA GLU A 225 -7.68 19.79 1.10
C GLU A 225 -6.51 20.09 2.04
N VAL A 226 -5.51 20.77 1.52
CA VAL A 226 -4.36 21.31 2.26
C VAL A 226 -4.03 22.69 1.70
N ALA A 227 -3.17 23.45 2.38
CA ALA A 227 -2.69 24.71 1.85
C ALA A 227 -1.95 24.51 0.51
N ASP A 228 -2.09 25.48 -0.41
CA ASP A 228 -1.56 25.37 -1.77
C ASP A 228 -0.05 25.15 -1.81
N ASP A 229 0.70 25.80 -0.93
CA ASP A 229 2.16 25.64 -0.80
C ASP A 229 2.54 24.23 -0.35
N MET A 230 1.79 23.63 0.56
CA MET A 230 1.98 22.26 0.99
C MET A 230 1.69 21.26 -0.14
N LEU A 231 0.59 21.46 -0.88
CA LEU A 231 0.26 20.62 -2.03
C LEU A 231 1.35 20.70 -3.12
N GLN A 232 1.85 21.92 -3.39
CA GLN A 232 2.95 22.12 -4.34
C GLN A 232 4.21 21.39 -3.89
N GLU A 233 4.54 21.43 -2.60
CA GLU A 233 5.70 20.72 -2.06
C GLU A 233 5.52 19.18 -2.15
N MET A 234 4.33 18.65 -1.84
CA MET A 234 4.02 17.22 -2.04
C MET A 234 4.17 16.81 -3.51
N HIS A 235 3.68 17.65 -4.45
CA HIS A 235 3.85 17.42 -5.88
C HIS A 235 5.31 17.47 -6.32
N ARG A 236 6.12 18.39 -5.77
CA ARG A 236 7.57 18.45 -6.01
C ARG A 236 8.25 17.16 -5.55
N ILE A 237 7.92 16.69 -4.35
CA ILE A 237 8.48 15.48 -3.77
C ILE A 237 8.16 14.26 -4.65
N ILE A 238 6.89 14.06 -5.03
CA ILE A 238 6.51 12.88 -5.82
C ILE A 238 7.18 12.86 -7.20
N LYS A 239 7.37 14.04 -7.83
CA LYS A 239 8.12 14.16 -9.08
C LYS A 239 9.60 13.83 -8.89
N SER A 240 10.22 14.35 -7.82
CA SER A 240 11.63 14.04 -7.50
C SER A 240 11.85 12.54 -7.24
N VAL A 241 10.89 11.89 -6.56
CA VAL A 241 10.89 10.44 -6.37
C VAL A 241 10.76 9.72 -7.70
N ALA A 242 9.78 10.09 -8.55
CA ALA A 242 9.57 9.48 -9.87
C ALA A 242 10.81 9.56 -10.75
N ASP A 243 11.44 10.73 -10.81
CA ASP A 243 12.64 10.99 -11.64
C ASP A 243 13.85 10.17 -11.18
N SER A 244 13.97 9.92 -9.86
CA SER A 244 15.17 9.30 -9.28
C SER A 244 15.02 7.80 -9.05
N LEU A 245 13.81 7.28 -8.87
CA LEU A 245 13.53 5.89 -8.46
C LEU A 245 13.77 4.87 -9.59
N GLN A 246 13.81 5.32 -10.85
CA GLN A 246 13.92 4.45 -12.04
C GLN A 246 12.88 3.32 -12.03
N TYR A 247 11.65 3.66 -11.75
CA TYR A 247 10.53 2.75 -11.66
C TYR A 247 9.48 3.09 -12.73
N THR A 248 8.83 2.07 -13.28
CA THR A 248 7.72 2.23 -14.22
C THR A 248 6.48 1.58 -13.62
N GLY A 249 5.42 2.35 -13.42
CA GLY A 249 4.19 1.86 -12.80
C GLY A 249 3.58 2.85 -11.83
N VAL A 250 2.62 2.35 -11.05
CA VAL A 250 1.98 3.13 -9.98
C VAL A 250 2.82 3.03 -8.71
N PHE A 251 2.97 4.15 -8.01
CA PHE A 251 3.60 4.22 -6.69
C PHE A 251 2.90 5.29 -5.84
N SER A 252 3.10 5.24 -4.54
CA SER A 252 2.57 6.24 -3.62
C SER A 252 3.67 6.74 -2.67
N VAL A 253 3.57 8.00 -2.29
CA VAL A 253 4.37 8.60 -1.22
C VAL A 253 3.44 8.97 -0.08
N ASN A 254 3.73 8.48 1.11
CA ASN A 254 2.97 8.77 2.31
C ASN A 254 3.64 9.88 3.12
N PHE A 255 2.83 10.75 3.70
CA PHE A 255 3.28 11.96 4.39
C PHE A 255 2.71 12.06 5.79
N TYR A 256 3.50 12.60 6.70
CA TYR A 256 3.07 13.15 7.99
C TYR A 256 3.07 14.66 7.93
N VAL A 257 2.02 15.28 8.47
CA VAL A 257 1.95 16.72 8.69
C VAL A 257 1.85 16.99 10.19
N THR A 258 2.80 17.76 10.72
CA THR A 258 2.81 18.12 12.15
C THR A 258 1.84 19.24 12.45
N SER A 259 1.59 19.50 13.74
CA SER A 259 0.77 20.65 14.20
C SER A 259 1.33 22.02 13.79
N THR A 260 2.62 22.09 13.47
CA THR A 260 3.29 23.31 12.96
C THR A 260 3.27 23.41 11.44
N GLY A 261 2.63 22.46 10.73
CA GLY A 261 2.59 22.43 9.27
C GLY A 261 3.86 21.88 8.62
N THR A 262 4.79 21.29 9.39
CA THR A 262 5.98 20.67 8.81
C THR A 262 5.63 19.34 8.14
N LEU A 263 6.08 19.18 6.89
CA LEU A 263 5.87 18.01 6.08
C LEU A 263 7.06 17.03 6.22
N TYR A 264 6.75 15.75 6.47
CA TYR A 264 7.72 14.65 6.47
C TYR A 264 7.26 13.54 5.55
N VAL A 265 8.18 12.97 4.77
CA VAL A 265 7.89 11.71 4.06
C VAL A 265 8.00 10.56 5.03
N LYS A 266 6.92 9.77 5.11
CA LYS A 266 6.84 8.55 5.91
C LYS A 266 7.53 7.38 5.22
N ASN A 267 7.13 7.11 3.98
CA ASN A 267 7.67 6.02 3.14
C ASN A 267 7.18 6.12 1.68
N ILE A 268 7.80 5.32 0.83
CA ILE A 268 7.39 5.06 -0.55
C ILE A 268 6.74 3.67 -0.60
N GLU A 269 5.63 3.55 -1.34
CA GLU A 269 4.97 2.28 -1.63
C GLU A 269 4.93 2.06 -3.14
N LEU A 270 5.52 0.96 -3.61
CA LEU A 270 5.48 0.58 -5.02
C LEU A 270 4.28 -0.30 -5.33
N GLY A 271 3.72 -0.07 -6.51
CA GLY A 271 2.63 -0.86 -7.04
C GLY A 271 1.25 -0.44 -6.51
N LEU A 272 0.33 -1.38 -6.58
CA LEU A 272 -1.08 -1.18 -6.29
C LEU A 272 -1.35 -1.25 -4.78
N THR A 273 -1.94 -0.20 -4.22
CA THR A 273 -2.25 -0.14 -2.78
C THR A 273 -3.75 -0.21 -2.52
N SER A 274 -4.13 -0.63 -1.31
CA SER A 274 -5.53 -0.61 -0.89
C SER A 274 -6.05 0.83 -0.69
N ILE A 275 -5.16 1.76 -0.38
CA ILE A 275 -5.46 3.18 -0.23
C ILE A 275 -5.90 3.77 -1.57
N ALA A 276 -5.16 3.48 -2.65
CA ALA A 276 -5.44 3.99 -3.99
C ALA A 276 -6.74 3.43 -4.62
N ASN A 277 -7.42 2.48 -3.96
CA ASN A 277 -8.78 2.08 -4.36
C ASN A 277 -9.79 3.24 -4.21
N VAL A 278 -9.48 4.29 -3.46
CA VAL A 278 -10.33 5.49 -3.42
C VAL A 278 -10.58 6.05 -4.82
N TYR A 279 -9.63 5.88 -5.74
CA TYR A 279 -9.71 6.39 -7.11
C TYR A 279 -10.58 5.54 -8.06
N ASP A 280 -10.93 4.30 -7.69
CA ASP A 280 -11.71 3.39 -8.55
C ASP A 280 -13.05 3.96 -9.02
N ASN A 281 -13.59 4.95 -8.31
CA ASN A 281 -14.89 5.55 -8.62
C ASN A 281 -14.88 7.08 -8.58
N THR A 282 -13.73 7.70 -8.45
CA THR A 282 -13.60 9.14 -8.19
C THR A 282 -12.77 9.87 -9.21
N THR A 283 -12.04 9.14 -10.02
CA THR A 283 -11.26 9.66 -11.14
C THR A 283 -11.68 8.99 -12.45
N ASN A 284 -11.31 9.59 -13.57
CA ASN A 284 -11.60 9.05 -14.91
C ASN A 284 -10.81 7.78 -15.24
N VAL A 285 -9.76 7.49 -14.48
CA VAL A 285 -8.90 6.31 -14.62
C VAL A 285 -8.47 5.85 -13.22
N ASP A 286 -8.48 4.55 -12.97
CA ASP A 286 -8.06 3.97 -11.71
C ASP A 286 -6.56 3.58 -11.72
N GLN A 287 -6.05 3.15 -10.57
CA GLN A 287 -4.67 2.69 -10.42
C GLN A 287 -4.35 1.46 -11.28
N TYR A 288 -5.32 0.59 -11.54
CA TYR A 288 -5.11 -0.66 -12.28
C TYR A 288 -4.90 -0.39 -13.76
N GLU A 289 -5.71 0.50 -14.34
CA GLU A 289 -5.54 0.89 -15.74
C GLU A 289 -4.24 1.69 -15.94
N GLN A 290 -3.88 2.59 -15.01
CA GLN A 290 -2.60 3.30 -15.08
C GLN A 290 -1.41 2.34 -14.93
N GLN A 291 -1.48 1.37 -14.01
CA GLN A 291 -0.45 0.34 -13.88
C GLN A 291 -0.33 -0.49 -15.17
N LEU A 292 -1.44 -0.90 -15.75
CA LEU A 292 -1.43 -1.63 -17.02
C LEU A 292 -0.78 -0.82 -18.12
N ARG A 293 -1.21 0.45 -18.31
CA ARG A 293 -0.66 1.34 -19.33
C ARG A 293 0.84 1.51 -19.19
N ALA A 294 1.31 1.81 -18.00
CA ALA A 294 2.73 1.89 -17.71
C ALA A 294 3.46 0.60 -18.07
N SER A 295 2.93 -0.55 -17.66
CA SER A 295 3.57 -1.85 -17.84
C SER A 295 3.64 -2.33 -19.27
N VAL A 296 2.69 -1.93 -20.12
CA VAL A 296 2.65 -2.36 -21.54
C VAL A 296 3.19 -1.31 -22.51
N GLY A 297 3.71 -0.18 -21.99
CA GLY A 297 4.29 0.90 -22.80
C GLY A 297 3.26 1.81 -23.48
N MET A 298 2.01 1.82 -23.00
CA MET A 298 0.99 2.79 -23.44
C MET A 298 1.25 4.17 -22.81
N PRO A 299 0.84 5.27 -23.46
CA PRO A 299 0.78 6.58 -22.81
C PRO A 299 -0.12 6.54 -21.57
N LEU A 300 0.30 7.23 -20.51
CA LEU A 300 -0.53 7.38 -19.32
C LEU A 300 -1.79 8.19 -19.64
N HIS A 301 -2.88 7.90 -18.96
CA HIS A 301 -4.06 8.77 -18.99
C HIS A 301 -3.84 9.98 -18.11
N VAL A 302 -4.19 11.15 -18.62
CA VAL A 302 -4.32 12.35 -17.78
C VAL A 302 -5.40 12.11 -16.72
N ILE A 303 -5.04 12.23 -15.47
CA ILE A 303 -5.92 11.97 -14.34
C ILE A 303 -6.81 13.19 -14.07
N ARG A 304 -8.11 12.98 -13.95
CA ARG A 304 -9.10 14.01 -13.64
C ARG A 304 -10.01 13.53 -12.53
N GLN A 305 -10.19 14.37 -11.53
CA GLN A 305 -11.21 14.17 -10.50
C GLN A 305 -12.60 14.24 -11.13
N LEU A 306 -13.48 13.32 -10.77
CA LEU A 306 -14.88 13.29 -11.19
C LEU A 306 -15.82 13.64 -10.04
N GLN A 307 -15.53 13.17 -8.84
CA GLN A 307 -16.36 13.38 -7.65
C GLN A 307 -15.54 13.18 -6.37
N THR A 308 -16.04 13.69 -5.27
CA THR A 308 -15.48 13.47 -3.93
C THR A 308 -15.80 12.05 -3.44
N ALA A 309 -14.89 11.44 -2.71
CA ALA A 309 -15.10 10.13 -2.10
C ALA A 309 -14.54 10.01 -0.70
N LEU A 310 -15.23 9.17 0.07
CA LEU A 310 -14.76 8.57 1.29
C LEU A 310 -14.76 7.05 1.08
N LEU A 311 -13.58 6.45 1.05
CA LEU A 311 -13.40 5.00 1.02
C LEU A 311 -13.33 4.49 2.45
N MET A 312 -14.35 3.73 2.87
CA MET A 312 -14.42 3.14 4.20
C MET A 312 -13.91 1.70 4.18
N ILE A 313 -13.04 1.37 5.12
CA ILE A 313 -12.57 -0.01 5.31
C ILE A 313 -13.62 -0.78 6.12
N ILE A 314 -14.01 -1.95 5.61
CA ILE A 314 -14.94 -2.85 6.33
C ILE A 314 -14.12 -3.98 6.94
N ARG A 315 -14.35 -4.25 8.24
CA ARG A 315 -13.76 -5.38 8.95
C ARG A 315 -14.78 -6.47 9.22
N ASN A 316 -14.30 -7.69 9.50
CA ASN A 316 -15.17 -8.86 9.71
C ASN A 316 -16.19 -8.65 10.84
N TYR A 317 -15.82 -7.98 11.94
CA TYR A 317 -16.75 -7.69 13.04
C TYR A 317 -17.91 -6.76 12.63
N GLN A 318 -17.79 -6.00 11.55
CA GLN A 318 -18.82 -5.09 11.03
C GLN A 318 -19.78 -5.78 10.05
N ALA A 319 -19.60 -7.08 9.73
CA ALA A 319 -20.33 -7.78 8.68
C ALA A 319 -21.85 -7.66 8.78
N VAL A 320 -22.43 -7.75 10.00
CA VAL A 320 -23.88 -7.65 10.22
C VAL A 320 -24.37 -6.24 9.96
N ALA A 321 -23.67 -5.24 10.50
CA ALA A 321 -24.05 -3.83 10.37
C ALA A 321 -23.94 -3.37 8.90
N ILE A 322 -22.84 -3.74 8.22
CA ILE A 322 -22.61 -3.35 6.81
C ILE A 322 -23.58 -4.04 5.85
N ARG A 323 -24.03 -5.28 6.14
CA ARG A 323 -25.05 -5.96 5.35
C ARG A 323 -26.38 -5.17 5.35
N ARG A 324 -26.72 -4.53 6.46
CA ARG A 324 -27.89 -3.64 6.54
C ARG A 324 -27.72 -2.43 5.63
N GLN A 325 -26.53 -1.79 5.64
CA GLN A 325 -26.27 -0.64 4.77
C GLN A 325 -26.27 -1.03 3.29
N TRP A 326 -25.75 -2.18 2.93
CA TRP A 326 -25.81 -2.70 1.56
C TRP A 326 -27.23 -2.84 1.00
N LEU A 327 -28.22 -3.13 1.87
CA LEU A 327 -29.62 -3.19 1.47
C LEU A 327 -30.30 -1.81 1.41
N LEU A 328 -29.80 -0.82 2.16
CA LEU A 328 -30.45 0.48 2.32
C LEU A 328 -29.83 1.60 1.45
N LYS A 329 -28.54 1.52 1.17
CA LYS A 329 -27.79 2.60 0.51
C LYS A 329 -27.63 2.31 -0.98
N ASN A 330 -28.48 2.92 -1.81
CA ASN A 330 -28.48 2.74 -3.27
C ASN A 330 -27.37 3.52 -4.00
N ASN A 331 -26.77 4.52 -3.34
CA ASN A 331 -25.70 5.39 -3.85
C ASN A 331 -24.30 5.01 -3.35
N TRP A 332 -24.19 4.04 -2.43
CA TRP A 332 -22.90 3.52 -1.99
C TRP A 332 -22.45 2.37 -2.88
N LYS A 333 -21.14 2.25 -3.11
CA LYS A 333 -20.55 1.11 -3.82
C LYS A 333 -19.82 0.22 -2.84
N PHE A 334 -19.96 -1.09 -3.00
CA PHE A 334 -19.41 -2.08 -2.08
C PHE A 334 -18.54 -3.06 -2.85
N ARG A 335 -17.39 -3.41 -2.27
CA ARG A 335 -16.56 -4.52 -2.70
C ARG A 335 -16.26 -5.39 -1.48
N PHE A 336 -16.66 -6.64 -1.53
CA PHE A 336 -16.35 -7.61 -0.48
C PHE A 336 -15.28 -8.57 -0.97
N PHE A 337 -14.38 -8.94 -0.06
CA PHE A 337 -13.40 -9.99 -0.30
C PHE A 337 -13.96 -11.33 0.14
N ASN A 338 -13.69 -12.38 -0.64
CA ASN A 338 -14.03 -13.75 -0.24
C ASN A 338 -12.88 -14.28 0.65
N ASN A 339 -12.85 -13.84 1.90
CA ASN A 339 -11.79 -14.20 2.85
C ASN A 339 -11.99 -15.62 3.39
N LYS A 340 -10.88 -16.39 3.49
CA LYS A 340 -10.84 -17.63 4.25
C LYS A 340 -10.77 -17.38 5.76
N ASP A 341 -10.14 -16.25 6.18
CA ASP A 341 -9.97 -15.86 7.59
C ASP A 341 -11.18 -15.07 8.11
N LYS A 342 -12.37 -15.67 8.04
CA LYS A 342 -13.58 -15.07 8.61
C LYS A 342 -13.55 -15.01 10.14
N ASP A 343 -12.66 -15.78 10.74
CA ASP A 343 -12.52 -15.92 12.19
C ASP A 343 -11.66 -14.81 12.82
N ASP A 344 -10.92 -14.02 12.02
CA ASP A 344 -10.24 -12.81 12.52
C ASP A 344 -11.21 -11.61 12.50
N PRO A 345 -11.71 -11.15 13.65
CA PRO A 345 -12.63 -10.01 13.71
C PRO A 345 -12.05 -8.73 13.10
N ALA A 346 -10.74 -8.52 13.24
CA ALA A 346 -10.01 -7.36 12.73
C ALA A 346 -9.67 -7.45 11.23
N GLY A 347 -9.82 -8.65 10.63
CA GLY A 347 -9.55 -8.89 9.23
C GLY A 347 -10.41 -8.00 8.31
N ILE A 348 -9.83 -7.56 7.19
CA ILE A 348 -10.54 -6.71 6.23
C ILE A 348 -11.53 -7.56 5.42
N LEU A 349 -12.83 -7.25 5.57
CA LEU A 349 -13.93 -7.86 4.83
C LEU A 349 -14.12 -7.24 3.44
N GLY A 350 -13.82 -5.94 3.28
CA GLY A 350 -14.03 -5.23 2.03
C GLY A 350 -13.90 -3.72 2.15
N PHE A 351 -14.46 -3.03 1.16
CA PHE A 351 -14.49 -1.57 1.05
C PHE A 351 -15.89 -1.06 0.72
N VAL A 352 -16.17 0.16 1.18
CA VAL A 352 -17.34 0.95 0.77
C VAL A 352 -16.87 2.28 0.22
N TRP A 353 -17.31 2.65 -0.97
CA TRP A 353 -17.17 4.00 -1.51
C TRP A 353 -18.44 4.79 -1.24
N VAL A 354 -18.32 5.83 -0.44
CA VAL A 354 -19.34 6.87 -0.27
C VAL A 354 -18.92 8.03 -1.15
N THR A 355 -19.65 8.30 -2.21
CA THR A 355 -19.27 9.27 -3.24
C THR A 355 -20.38 10.29 -3.48
N GLY A 356 -20.01 11.49 -3.93
CA GLY A 356 -20.96 12.53 -4.30
C GLY A 356 -20.31 13.80 -4.82
N ASP A 357 -21.11 14.64 -5.47
CA ASP A 357 -20.73 15.99 -5.87
C ASP A 357 -20.90 16.97 -4.70
N THR A 358 -20.40 16.61 -3.53
CA THR A 358 -20.50 17.33 -2.28
C THR A 358 -19.17 17.33 -1.55
N ASP A 359 -19.06 18.12 -0.48
CA ASP A 359 -17.85 18.15 0.35
C ASP A 359 -17.67 16.87 1.18
N LEU A 360 -16.46 16.66 1.66
CA LEU A 360 -16.12 15.50 2.49
C LEU A 360 -16.91 15.44 3.81
N ASN A 361 -17.25 16.59 4.41
CA ASN A 361 -18.00 16.62 5.66
C ASN A 361 -19.41 16.06 5.45
N ALA A 362 -20.06 16.38 4.33
CA ALA A 362 -21.37 15.82 4.01
C ALA A 362 -21.33 14.31 3.78
N LEU A 363 -20.24 13.78 3.20
CA LEU A 363 -20.02 12.33 3.07
C LEU A 363 -19.75 11.69 4.43
N GLN A 364 -18.95 12.33 5.28
CA GLN A 364 -18.64 11.85 6.62
C GLN A 364 -19.93 11.75 7.46
N ASN A 365 -20.79 12.77 7.45
CA ASN A 365 -22.08 12.74 8.14
C ASN A 365 -22.95 11.55 7.71
N GLN A 366 -22.94 11.20 6.40
CA GLN A 366 -23.68 10.02 5.91
C GLN A 366 -23.13 8.71 6.48
N VAL A 367 -21.82 8.64 6.74
CA VAL A 367 -21.17 7.48 7.36
C VAL A 367 -21.50 7.43 8.85
N ASP A 368 -21.38 8.55 9.56
CA ASP A 368 -21.59 8.66 10.99
C ASP A 368 -23.03 8.32 11.39
N ASP A 369 -24.01 8.72 10.58
CA ASP A 369 -25.43 8.38 10.76
C ASP A 369 -25.70 6.86 10.75
N THR A 370 -24.75 6.04 10.27
CA THR A 370 -24.92 4.57 10.25
C THR A 370 -24.42 3.88 11.49
N GLU A 371 -23.61 4.53 12.31
CA GLU A 371 -22.94 4.00 13.50
C GLU A 371 -22.07 2.74 13.25
N VAL A 372 -21.83 2.36 11.99
CA VAL A 372 -21.08 1.14 11.64
C VAL A 372 -19.63 1.22 12.08
N TRP A 373 -19.02 2.39 11.94
CA TRP A 373 -17.60 2.63 12.23
C TRP A 373 -17.35 3.26 13.61
N ASN A 374 -18.42 3.60 14.37
CA ASN A 374 -18.34 4.18 15.71
C ASN A 374 -18.06 3.14 16.82
N LYS A 375 -18.08 1.84 16.49
CA LYS A 375 -17.83 0.76 17.45
C LYS A 375 -16.35 0.38 17.44
N THR A 376 -15.71 0.49 18.60
CA THR A 376 -14.44 -0.17 18.89
C THR A 376 -14.61 -1.71 18.82
N LEU A 377 -13.51 -2.43 18.53
CA LEU A 377 -13.49 -3.90 18.63
C LEU A 377 -14.12 -4.35 19.97
N PRO A 378 -14.99 -5.36 19.98
CA PRO A 378 -15.40 -6.00 21.23
C PRO A 378 -14.14 -6.45 21.95
N ASN A 379 -13.90 -5.95 23.15
CA ASN A 379 -12.79 -6.43 23.99
C ASN A 379 -12.99 -7.92 24.22
N SER A 380 -12.00 -8.73 23.92
CA SER A 380 -12.02 -10.20 24.04
C SER A 380 -12.14 -10.72 25.50
N GLU A 381 -12.32 -9.84 26.47
CA GLU A 381 -12.34 -10.20 27.91
C GLU A 381 -13.62 -9.81 28.69
N SER A 382 -14.59 -9.09 28.09
CA SER A 382 -15.77 -8.62 28.86
C SER A 382 -17.10 -9.33 28.60
N ASP A 383 -17.21 -10.17 27.57
CA ASP A 383 -18.49 -10.79 27.19
C ASP A 383 -18.74 -12.19 27.80
N ASN A 384 -17.84 -12.70 28.64
CA ASN A 384 -18.04 -14.00 29.32
C ASN A 384 -18.77 -13.93 30.66
N GLU A 385 -19.10 -12.74 31.18
CA GLU A 385 -19.80 -12.62 32.47
C GLU A 385 -21.33 -12.39 32.39
N GLU A 386 -21.90 -12.18 31.20
CA GLU A 386 -23.36 -11.96 31.08
C GLU A 386 -24.17 -13.15 30.54
N GLN A 387 -23.55 -14.32 30.27
CA GLN A 387 -24.28 -15.53 29.85
C GLN A 387 -24.43 -16.59 30.95
N GLU A 388 -24.06 -16.31 32.18
CA GLU A 388 -24.32 -17.17 33.35
C GLU A 388 -25.18 -16.48 34.43
N LYS A 389 -26.30 -15.85 34.05
CA LYS A 389 -27.36 -15.55 35.03
C LYS A 389 -28.75 -15.76 34.42
#